data_0bb14abb392334d2042a98729de90f17
#
_entry.id   0bb14abb392334d2042a98729de90f17
#
_cell.length_a   1.000
_cell.length_b   1.000
_cell.length_c   1.000
_cell.angle_alpha   90.00
_cell.angle_beta   90.00
_cell.angle_gamma   90.00
#
_symmetry.space_group_name_H-M   'P 1'
#
loop_
_entity.id
_entity.type
_entity.pdbx_description
1 polymer ?
#
loop_
_entity_poly.entity_id
_entity_poly.type
_entity_poly.pdbx_seq_one_letter_code
_entity_poly.pdbx_strand_id
1 'polypeptide(L)'
;PENTFPLTDANNYLLIAGGIGITAVLPMARALDQTKKSYQFIYCLRDRESAAFVKEVESLQGDVIIHADEGEEEEFFDFWPLVETPDDRLIYCCGPKILMEDLEDMTGHWPAHQVNFEDFKPVEMIKSDDTSFVVELKDGRLFDVGPTETILQVLRSNGLETRSSCESGTCGSCRTRYLDGEIDHRDLV
;
A
#
# COMPACT_ATOMS: atom_id res chain seq x y z
N PRO A 1 -8.56 -15.03 -15.00
CA PRO A 1 -8.49 -13.78 -14.25
C PRO A 1 -8.31 -12.65 -15.25
N GLU A 2 -9.20 -11.66 -15.23
CA GLU A 2 -9.01 -10.43 -16.00
C GLU A 2 -7.94 -9.59 -15.33
N ASN A 3 -7.01 -9.04 -16.13
CA ASN A 3 -6.06 -8.05 -15.63
C ASN A 3 -6.78 -6.69 -15.59
N THR A 4 -7.13 -6.21 -14.42
CA THR A 4 -7.82 -4.94 -14.21
C THR A 4 -6.87 -3.73 -14.17
N PHE A 5 -5.54 -3.99 -14.18
CA PHE A 5 -4.49 -2.97 -14.11
C PHE A 5 -3.45 -3.19 -15.24
N PRO A 6 -3.87 -3.10 -16.53
CA PRO A 6 -2.98 -3.37 -17.65
C PRO A 6 -2.04 -2.19 -17.90
N LEU A 7 -0.77 -2.48 -18.16
CA LEU A 7 0.18 -1.47 -18.63
C LEU A 7 -0.17 -1.06 -20.07
N THR A 8 -0.69 0.15 -20.23
CA THR A 8 -1.05 0.73 -21.54
C THR A 8 0.18 1.36 -22.19
N ASP A 9 0.30 1.31 -23.51
CA ASP A 9 1.44 1.86 -24.22
C ASP A 9 1.45 3.39 -24.20
N ALA A 10 2.59 3.96 -23.77
CA ALA A 10 2.86 5.38 -23.74
C ALA A 10 4.36 5.65 -23.97
N ASN A 11 4.74 6.93 -24.01
CA ASN A 11 6.15 7.31 -24.15
C ASN A 11 6.85 7.37 -22.79
N ASN A 12 6.16 7.87 -21.78
CA ASN A 12 6.72 8.10 -20.44
C ASN A 12 5.77 7.57 -19.38
N TYR A 13 6.32 7.18 -18.24
CA TYR A 13 5.55 6.64 -17.11
C TYR A 13 6.04 7.17 -15.78
N LEU A 14 5.11 7.36 -14.85
CA LEU A 14 5.37 7.51 -13.42
C LEU A 14 4.77 6.29 -12.71
N LEU A 15 5.63 5.47 -12.14
CA LEU A 15 5.26 4.26 -11.42
C LEU A 15 5.44 4.51 -9.93
N ILE A 16 4.39 4.31 -9.14
CA ILE A 16 4.38 4.57 -7.70
C ILE A 16 3.95 3.29 -6.99
N ALA A 17 4.79 2.79 -6.12
CA ALA A 17 4.52 1.62 -5.30
C ALA A 17 4.62 1.97 -3.82
N GLY A 18 3.63 1.59 -3.02
CA GLY A 18 3.66 1.69 -1.56
C GLY A 18 3.62 0.30 -0.91
N GLY A 19 4.58 -0.05 -0.09
CA GLY A 19 4.61 -1.33 0.63
C GLY A 19 4.37 -2.54 -0.29
N ILE A 20 3.29 -3.30 -0.02
CA ILE A 20 2.94 -4.50 -0.83
C ILE A 20 2.52 -4.16 -2.26
N GLY A 21 2.14 -2.92 -2.57
CA GLY A 21 1.81 -2.47 -3.93
C GLY A 21 2.95 -2.66 -4.92
N ILE A 22 4.18 -2.85 -4.41
CA ILE A 22 5.34 -3.22 -5.22
C ILE A 22 5.08 -4.45 -6.11
N THR A 23 4.26 -5.38 -5.65
CA THR A 23 3.97 -6.62 -6.39
C THR A 23 3.15 -6.38 -7.67
N ALA A 24 2.36 -5.32 -7.73
CA ALA A 24 1.62 -4.92 -8.92
C ALA A 24 2.47 -4.04 -9.87
N VAL A 25 3.30 -3.16 -9.33
CA VAL A 25 4.01 -2.13 -10.10
C VAL A 25 5.38 -2.59 -10.61
N LEU A 26 6.13 -3.40 -9.83
CA LEU A 26 7.44 -3.91 -10.24
C LEU A 26 7.43 -4.71 -11.56
N PRO A 27 6.44 -5.57 -11.84
CA PRO A 27 6.33 -6.22 -13.14
C PRO A 27 6.20 -5.24 -14.31
N MET A 28 5.52 -4.10 -14.11
CA MET A 28 5.41 -3.05 -15.12
C MET A 28 6.77 -2.42 -15.42
N ALA A 29 7.53 -2.03 -14.39
CA ALA A 29 8.86 -1.48 -14.55
C ALA A 29 9.79 -2.44 -15.30
N ARG A 30 9.75 -3.74 -14.98
CA ARG A 30 10.52 -4.77 -15.70
C ARG A 30 10.12 -4.89 -17.17
N ALA A 31 8.84 -4.75 -17.50
CA ALA A 31 8.37 -4.74 -18.88
C ALA A 31 8.84 -3.48 -19.64
N LEU A 32 8.86 -2.33 -18.95
CA LEU A 32 9.39 -1.07 -19.51
C LEU A 32 10.89 -1.15 -19.75
N ASP A 33 11.67 -1.75 -18.86
CA ASP A 33 13.10 -2.03 -19.09
C ASP A 33 13.34 -2.87 -20.34
N GLN A 34 12.55 -3.94 -20.52
CA GLN A 34 12.65 -4.80 -21.71
C GLN A 34 12.35 -4.05 -23.01
N THR A 35 11.40 -3.13 -22.97
CA THR A 35 10.98 -2.33 -24.13
C THR A 35 11.73 -1.00 -24.26
N LYS A 36 12.66 -0.71 -23.34
CA LYS A 36 13.47 0.52 -23.28
C LYS A 36 12.63 1.79 -23.27
N LYS A 37 11.49 1.75 -22.59
CA LYS A 37 10.62 2.90 -22.37
C LYS A 37 11.16 3.73 -21.21
N SER A 38 10.94 5.06 -21.27
CA SER A 38 11.30 5.97 -20.20
C SER A 38 10.29 5.89 -19.05
N TYR A 39 10.76 5.78 -17.81
CA TYR A 39 9.90 5.82 -16.62
C TYR A 39 10.67 6.32 -15.41
N GLN A 40 9.92 6.92 -14.49
CA GLN A 40 10.34 7.19 -13.12
C GLN A 40 9.61 6.20 -12.19
N PHE A 41 10.33 5.63 -11.23
CA PHE A 41 9.79 4.67 -10.27
C PHE A 41 9.99 5.18 -8.85
N ILE A 42 8.90 5.39 -8.12
CA ILE A 42 8.93 5.77 -6.72
C ILE A 42 8.48 4.59 -5.88
N TYR A 43 9.32 4.13 -4.97
CA TYR A 43 8.98 3.08 -4.02
C TYR A 43 8.93 3.65 -2.60
N CYS A 44 7.73 3.88 -2.09
CA CYS A 44 7.50 4.32 -0.72
C CYS A 44 7.39 3.11 0.20
N LEU A 45 8.14 3.14 1.27
CA LEU A 45 8.20 2.06 2.25
C LEU A 45 8.42 2.64 3.66
N ARG A 46 7.99 1.92 4.67
CA ARG A 46 8.15 2.35 6.05
C ARG A 46 9.58 2.15 6.55
N ASP A 47 10.18 1.02 6.24
CA ASP A 47 11.51 0.63 6.70
C ASP A 47 12.22 -0.16 5.59
N ARG A 48 13.42 0.31 5.22
CA ARG A 48 14.19 -0.27 4.11
C ARG A 48 14.70 -1.68 4.40
N GLU A 49 14.99 -2.00 5.66
CA GLU A 49 15.55 -3.31 6.03
C GLU A 49 14.51 -4.42 5.93
N SER A 50 13.25 -4.12 6.25
CA SER A 50 12.13 -5.08 6.21
C SER A 50 11.38 -5.07 4.88
N ALA A 51 11.64 -4.12 3.98
CA ALA A 51 10.92 -3.98 2.73
C ALA A 51 11.27 -5.08 1.71
N ALA A 52 10.24 -5.56 1.01
CA ALA A 52 10.42 -6.55 -0.05
C ALA A 52 10.96 -5.92 -1.34
N PHE A 53 11.70 -6.69 -2.12
CA PHE A 53 12.14 -6.34 -3.49
C PHE A 53 13.03 -5.09 -3.63
N VAL A 54 13.65 -4.59 -2.54
CA VAL A 54 14.51 -3.41 -2.59
C VAL A 54 15.65 -3.59 -3.61
N LYS A 55 16.32 -4.75 -3.60
CA LYS A 55 17.43 -5.05 -4.52
C LYS A 55 16.98 -5.12 -5.98
N GLU A 56 15.80 -5.67 -6.21
CA GLU A 56 15.18 -5.75 -7.53
C GLU A 56 14.84 -4.35 -8.05
N VAL A 57 14.30 -3.49 -7.20
CA VAL A 57 14.01 -2.09 -7.53
C VAL A 57 15.29 -1.31 -7.82
N GLU A 58 16.35 -1.49 -7.03
CA GLU A 58 17.67 -0.89 -7.27
C GLU A 58 18.32 -1.33 -8.59
N SER A 59 17.93 -2.49 -9.11
CA SER A 59 18.46 -3.03 -10.39
C SER A 59 17.71 -2.53 -11.63
N LEU A 60 16.61 -1.81 -11.48
CA LEU A 60 15.83 -1.24 -12.58
C LEU A 60 16.64 -0.19 -13.36
N GLN A 61 16.31 -0.01 -14.65
CA GLN A 61 17.05 0.90 -15.55
C GLN A 61 16.44 2.30 -15.63
N GLY A 62 15.22 2.50 -15.10
CA GLY A 62 14.56 3.79 -15.04
C GLY A 62 15.15 4.73 -13.98
N ASP A 63 14.54 5.90 -13.83
CA ASP A 63 14.85 6.83 -12.74
C ASP A 63 14.15 6.33 -11.45
N VAL A 64 14.93 5.80 -10.51
CA VAL A 64 14.41 5.09 -9.32
C VAL A 64 14.67 5.89 -8.07
N ILE A 65 13.60 6.10 -7.29
CA ILE A 65 13.66 6.65 -5.94
C ILE A 65 13.07 5.62 -4.97
N ILE A 66 13.81 5.27 -3.93
CA ILE A 66 13.34 4.47 -2.81
C ILE A 66 13.28 5.37 -1.58
N HIS A 67 12.09 5.64 -1.11
CA HIS A 67 11.82 6.54 0.00
C HIS A 67 11.32 5.75 1.21
N ALA A 68 12.01 5.89 2.35
CA ALA A 68 11.60 5.32 3.63
C ALA A 68 11.11 6.46 4.54
N ASP A 69 9.89 6.34 5.05
CA ASP A 69 9.25 7.32 5.93
C ASP A 69 9.42 7.00 7.44
N GLU A 70 10.06 5.86 7.76
CA GLU A 70 10.27 5.36 9.12
C GLU A 70 8.96 5.29 9.95
N GLY A 71 7.80 5.42 9.28
CA GLY A 71 6.47 5.43 9.89
C GLY A 71 5.99 6.80 10.39
N GLU A 72 6.71 7.86 10.05
CA GLU A 72 6.37 9.24 10.42
C GLU A 72 5.66 9.95 9.26
N GLU A 73 4.49 10.54 9.51
CA GLU A 73 3.67 11.18 8.46
C GLU A 73 4.36 12.42 7.88
N GLU A 74 5.15 13.14 8.68
CA GLU A 74 5.91 14.30 8.23
C GLU A 74 7.03 13.93 7.23
N GLU A 75 7.40 12.67 7.17
CA GLU A 75 8.41 12.14 6.26
C GLU A 75 7.79 11.48 5.01
N PHE A 76 6.48 11.61 4.77
CA PHE A 76 5.86 11.06 3.56
C PHE A 76 6.42 11.72 2.30
N PHE A 77 6.55 10.93 1.24
CA PHE A 77 7.08 11.42 -0.02
C PHE A 77 6.16 12.48 -0.63
N ASP A 78 6.71 13.66 -0.92
CA ASP A 78 5.98 14.73 -1.58
C ASP A 78 5.91 14.47 -3.10
N PHE A 79 4.73 14.05 -3.56
CA PHE A 79 4.46 13.81 -4.98
C PHE A 79 4.12 15.09 -5.76
N TRP A 80 3.74 16.18 -5.07
CA TRP A 80 3.26 17.39 -5.73
C TRP A 80 4.20 17.90 -6.83
N PRO A 81 5.53 18.00 -6.62
CA PRO A 81 6.45 18.46 -7.66
C PRO A 81 6.47 17.61 -8.94
N LEU A 82 6.03 16.35 -8.84
CA LEU A 82 5.99 15.41 -9.97
C LEU A 82 4.67 15.46 -10.73
N VAL A 83 3.60 15.95 -10.09
CA VAL A 83 2.23 15.89 -10.63
C VAL A 83 1.55 17.26 -10.73
N GLU A 84 2.20 18.36 -10.30
CA GLU A 84 1.66 19.72 -10.34
C GLU A 84 1.22 20.13 -11.74
N THR A 85 1.98 19.75 -12.75
CA THR A 85 1.68 20.09 -14.14
C THR A 85 1.47 18.81 -14.96
N PRO A 86 0.25 18.57 -15.47
CA PRO A 86 0.00 17.43 -16.34
C PRO A 86 0.85 17.45 -17.61
N ASP A 87 1.33 16.28 -17.99
CA ASP A 87 2.08 16.03 -19.23
C ASP A 87 1.52 14.79 -19.96
N ASP A 88 2.31 14.15 -20.85
CA ASP A 88 1.89 12.99 -21.66
C ASP A 88 2.18 11.63 -21.01
N ARG A 89 2.68 11.62 -19.76
CA ARG A 89 2.97 10.36 -19.05
C ARG A 89 1.70 9.67 -18.56
N LEU A 90 1.78 8.35 -18.40
CA LEU A 90 0.81 7.58 -17.64
C LEU A 90 1.32 7.36 -16.22
N ILE A 91 0.44 7.57 -15.24
CA ILE A 91 0.70 7.35 -13.82
C ILE A 91 0.04 6.03 -13.42
N TYR A 92 0.81 5.17 -12.77
CA TYR A 92 0.35 3.91 -12.17
C TYR A 92 0.70 3.89 -10.70
N CYS A 93 -0.29 3.73 -9.85
CA CYS A 93 -0.10 3.69 -8.40
C CYS A 93 -0.77 2.47 -7.79
N CYS A 94 -0.04 1.79 -6.91
CA CYS A 94 -0.57 0.76 -6.04
C CYS A 94 0.10 0.83 -4.68
N GLY A 95 -0.69 0.88 -3.60
CA GLY A 95 -0.15 1.02 -2.25
C GLY A 95 -1.23 1.10 -1.18
N PRO A 96 -0.85 1.50 0.03
CA PRO A 96 -1.78 1.78 1.11
C PRO A 96 -2.81 2.84 0.71
N LYS A 97 -4.00 2.74 1.29
CA LYS A 97 -5.13 3.63 0.97
C LYS A 97 -4.76 5.11 1.10
N ILE A 98 -4.04 5.50 2.15
CA ILE A 98 -3.60 6.88 2.37
C ILE A 98 -2.74 7.40 1.22
N LEU A 99 -1.78 6.61 0.73
CA LEU A 99 -0.94 7.00 -0.41
C LEU A 99 -1.78 7.18 -1.69
N MET A 100 -2.75 6.30 -1.93
CA MET A 100 -3.59 6.37 -3.13
C MET A 100 -4.56 7.54 -3.07
N GLU A 101 -5.18 7.79 -1.92
CA GLU A 101 -6.09 8.94 -1.71
C GLU A 101 -5.34 10.28 -1.87
N ASP A 102 -4.15 10.42 -1.27
CA ASP A 102 -3.32 11.62 -1.41
C ASP A 102 -2.94 11.87 -2.88
N LEU A 103 -2.53 10.82 -3.59
CA LEU A 103 -2.17 10.95 -5.00
C LEU A 103 -3.39 11.25 -5.88
N GLU A 104 -4.56 10.66 -5.59
CA GLU A 104 -5.82 10.94 -6.28
C GLU A 104 -6.21 12.41 -6.11
N ASP A 105 -6.11 12.94 -4.89
CA ASP A 105 -6.37 14.37 -4.61
C ASP A 105 -5.39 15.28 -5.35
N MET A 106 -4.09 14.94 -5.33
CA MET A 106 -3.05 15.70 -6.04
C MET A 106 -3.21 15.65 -7.57
N THR A 107 -3.77 14.58 -8.11
CA THR A 107 -3.93 14.38 -9.55
C THR A 107 -5.34 14.67 -10.08
N GLY A 108 -6.23 15.22 -9.26
CA GLY A 108 -7.62 15.54 -9.65
C GLY A 108 -7.76 16.46 -10.87
N HIS A 109 -6.70 17.18 -11.24
CA HIS A 109 -6.62 18.04 -12.43
C HIS A 109 -6.00 17.33 -13.65
N TRP A 110 -5.58 16.08 -13.53
CA TRP A 110 -5.07 15.28 -14.64
C TRP A 110 -6.20 14.63 -15.43
N PRO A 111 -6.00 14.32 -16.73
CA PRO A 111 -6.95 13.50 -17.48
C PRO A 111 -7.14 12.13 -16.82
N ALA A 112 -8.39 11.76 -16.56
CA ALA A 112 -8.70 10.51 -15.83
C ALA A 112 -8.11 9.24 -16.46
N HIS A 113 -7.87 9.21 -17.78
CA HIS A 113 -7.26 8.05 -18.45
C HIS A 113 -5.75 7.96 -18.26
N GLN A 114 -5.10 8.98 -17.71
CA GLN A 114 -3.66 8.99 -17.46
C GLN A 114 -3.29 8.53 -16.06
N VAL A 115 -4.23 8.52 -15.11
CA VAL A 115 -3.98 8.12 -13.72
C VAL A 115 -4.68 6.81 -13.42
N ASN A 116 -3.90 5.79 -13.09
CA ASN A 116 -4.36 4.43 -12.91
C ASN A 116 -4.01 3.94 -11.50
N PHE A 117 -5.00 3.46 -10.78
CA PHE A 117 -4.85 2.89 -9.45
C PHE A 117 -5.18 1.40 -9.45
N GLU A 118 -4.40 0.61 -8.73
CA GLU A 118 -4.76 -0.76 -8.36
C GLU A 118 -4.98 -0.80 -6.86
N ASP A 119 -6.20 -1.05 -6.50
CA ASP A 119 -6.60 -1.27 -5.11
C ASP A 119 -6.68 -2.78 -4.86
N PHE A 120 -5.83 -3.29 -3.96
CA PHE A 120 -6.06 -4.61 -3.38
C PHE A 120 -7.30 -4.49 -2.52
N LYS A 121 -8.49 -4.70 -3.13
CA LYS A 121 -9.78 -4.55 -2.46
C LYS A 121 -9.69 -5.13 -1.07
N PRO A 122 -9.84 -4.32 -0.03
CA PRO A 122 -9.84 -4.84 1.33
C PRO A 122 -10.95 -5.90 1.41
N VAL A 123 -10.63 -7.02 2.01
CA VAL A 123 -11.68 -7.91 2.50
C VAL A 123 -12.58 -7.04 3.38
N GLU A 124 -13.88 -7.19 3.24
CA GLU A 124 -14.84 -6.43 4.06
C GLU A 124 -14.64 -6.84 5.53
N MET A 125 -13.69 -6.16 6.19
CA MET A 125 -13.23 -6.49 7.55
C MET A 125 -14.28 -6.09 8.58
N ILE A 126 -15.02 -5.02 8.31
CA ILE A 126 -16.06 -4.47 9.20
C ILE A 126 -17.42 -4.61 8.51
N LYS A 127 -18.35 -5.26 9.17
CA LYS A 127 -19.75 -5.43 8.73
C LYS A 127 -20.68 -4.57 9.55
N SER A 128 -21.84 -4.22 8.99
CA SER A 128 -22.83 -3.38 9.64
C SER A 128 -23.46 -3.99 10.89
N ASP A 129 -23.35 -5.30 11.09
CA ASP A 129 -23.86 -6.08 12.22
C ASP A 129 -22.76 -6.47 13.22
N ASP A 130 -21.56 -5.98 13.07
CA ASP A 130 -20.47 -6.21 14.02
C ASP A 130 -20.79 -5.61 15.38
N THR A 131 -20.35 -6.29 16.43
CA THR A 131 -20.48 -5.88 17.83
C THR A 131 -19.12 -5.70 18.46
N SER A 132 -19.07 -4.89 19.53
CA SER A 132 -17.83 -4.73 20.31
C SER A 132 -17.42 -6.05 20.94
N PHE A 133 -16.10 -6.27 21.02
CA PHE A 133 -15.50 -7.43 21.68
C PHE A 133 -14.24 -7.04 22.43
N VAL A 134 -13.71 -7.93 23.26
CA VAL A 134 -12.50 -7.70 24.05
C VAL A 134 -11.39 -8.60 23.53
N VAL A 135 -10.22 -8.03 23.34
CA VAL A 135 -8.98 -8.76 23.05
C VAL A 135 -8.10 -8.77 24.30
N GLU A 136 -7.72 -9.96 24.76
CA GLU A 136 -6.74 -10.15 25.81
C GLU A 136 -5.39 -10.55 25.21
N LEU A 137 -4.35 -9.79 25.56
CA LEU A 137 -2.98 -10.14 25.20
C LEU A 137 -2.41 -11.18 26.17
N LYS A 138 -1.37 -11.90 25.73
CA LYS A 138 -0.68 -12.90 26.54
C LYS A 138 -0.19 -12.40 27.92
N ASP A 139 0.06 -11.12 28.05
CA ASP A 139 0.50 -10.47 29.29
C ASP A 139 -0.66 -10.01 30.19
N GLY A 140 -1.91 -10.32 29.82
CA GLY A 140 -3.12 -10.01 30.55
C GLY A 140 -3.70 -8.62 30.33
N ARG A 141 -3.14 -7.82 29.41
CA ARG A 141 -3.75 -6.55 29.03
C ARG A 141 -5.01 -6.79 28.21
N LEU A 142 -6.05 -6.01 28.50
CA LEU A 142 -7.36 -6.08 27.84
C LEU A 142 -7.58 -4.82 27.00
N PHE A 143 -8.13 -5.02 25.80
CA PHE A 143 -8.46 -3.94 24.89
C PHE A 143 -9.87 -4.13 24.36
N ASP A 144 -10.72 -3.11 24.53
CA ASP A 144 -12.05 -3.06 23.93
C ASP A 144 -11.91 -2.67 22.47
N VAL A 145 -12.46 -3.49 21.58
CA VAL A 145 -12.51 -3.22 20.13
C VAL A 145 -13.93 -2.88 19.75
N GLY A 146 -14.15 -1.66 19.28
CA GLY A 146 -15.46 -1.19 18.85
C GLY A 146 -15.93 -1.84 17.55
N PRO A 147 -17.24 -1.72 17.21
CA PRO A 147 -17.81 -2.37 16.05
C PRO A 147 -17.29 -1.83 14.71
N THR A 148 -16.65 -0.66 14.70
CA THR A 148 -16.09 0.00 13.52
C THR A 148 -14.56 0.05 13.55
N GLU A 149 -13.92 -0.66 14.47
CA GLU A 149 -12.48 -0.68 14.67
C GLU A 149 -11.89 -2.06 14.35
N THR A 150 -10.65 -2.07 13.92
CA THR A 150 -9.88 -3.32 13.82
C THR A 150 -8.99 -3.51 15.05
N ILE A 151 -8.66 -4.75 15.38
CA ILE A 151 -7.71 -5.09 16.45
C ILE A 151 -6.40 -4.32 16.25
N LEU A 152 -5.91 -4.21 15.01
CA LEU A 152 -4.68 -3.53 14.64
C LEU A 152 -4.73 -2.03 15.02
N GLN A 153 -5.83 -1.34 14.68
CA GLN A 153 -6.03 0.07 15.01
C GLN A 153 -6.04 0.29 16.53
N VAL A 154 -6.80 -0.53 17.25
CA VAL A 154 -6.90 -0.41 18.72
C VAL A 154 -5.55 -0.65 19.40
N LEU A 155 -4.78 -1.65 18.98
CA LEU A 155 -3.46 -1.91 19.55
C LEU A 155 -2.50 -0.73 19.32
N ARG A 156 -2.50 -0.14 18.12
CA ARG A 156 -1.67 1.02 17.81
C ARG A 156 -2.07 2.27 18.57
N SER A 157 -3.35 2.59 18.65
CA SER A 157 -3.84 3.73 19.42
C SER A 157 -3.49 3.63 20.92
N ASN A 158 -3.23 2.42 21.40
CA ASN A 158 -2.74 2.15 22.75
C ASN A 158 -1.21 2.00 22.84
N GLY A 159 -0.47 2.43 21.82
CA GLY A 159 0.99 2.50 21.84
C GLY A 159 1.71 1.14 21.66
N LEU A 160 1.02 0.12 21.14
CA LEU A 160 1.66 -1.14 20.80
C LEU A 160 2.20 -1.10 19.38
N GLU A 161 3.49 -1.32 19.23
CA GLU A 161 4.11 -1.54 17.92
C GLU A 161 3.57 -2.84 17.31
N THR A 162 2.87 -2.70 16.19
CA THR A 162 2.32 -3.83 15.44
C THR A 162 2.84 -3.79 14.01
N ARG A 163 3.42 -4.91 13.55
CA ARG A 163 3.84 -5.03 12.15
C ARG A 163 2.62 -5.14 11.26
N SER A 164 2.58 -4.33 10.21
CA SER A 164 1.56 -4.43 9.15
C SER A 164 2.12 -3.87 7.85
N SER A 165 1.44 -4.14 6.75
CA SER A 165 1.76 -3.59 5.42
C SER A 165 0.47 -3.22 4.68
N CYS A 166 -0.29 -4.18 4.14
CA CYS A 166 -1.48 -3.88 3.34
C CYS A 166 -2.70 -3.42 4.16
N GLU A 167 -2.79 -3.81 5.42
CA GLU A 167 -3.93 -3.56 6.33
C GLU A 167 -5.32 -3.96 5.78
N SER A 168 -5.31 -4.84 4.77
CA SER A 168 -6.50 -5.31 4.04
C SER A 168 -6.68 -6.84 4.11
N GLY A 169 -6.01 -7.53 5.04
CA GLY A 169 -6.16 -8.98 5.24
C GLY A 169 -5.55 -9.85 4.12
N THR A 170 -4.68 -9.30 3.25
CA THR A 170 -4.22 -10.01 2.06
C THR A 170 -2.75 -10.43 2.09
N CYS A 171 -1.89 -9.75 2.85
CA CYS A 171 -0.43 -9.97 2.79
C CYS A 171 0.14 -10.80 3.94
N GLY A 172 -0.58 -10.99 5.03
CA GLY A 172 -0.15 -11.75 6.20
C GLY A 172 0.94 -11.09 7.07
N SER A 173 1.34 -9.84 6.80
CA SER A 173 2.39 -9.16 7.58
C SER A 173 2.01 -8.89 9.04
N CYS A 174 0.71 -8.74 9.32
CA CYS A 174 0.14 -8.57 10.66
C CYS A 174 -0.32 -9.89 11.29
N ARG A 175 0.04 -11.05 10.71
CA ARG A 175 -0.39 -12.35 11.21
C ARG A 175 0.01 -12.56 12.66
N THR A 176 -0.96 -12.88 13.50
CA THR A 176 -0.79 -13.01 14.95
C THR A 176 -1.21 -14.40 15.42
N ARG A 177 -0.51 -14.93 16.42
CA ARG A 177 -0.88 -16.22 17.01
C ARG A 177 -2.10 -16.03 17.92
N TYR A 178 -3.13 -16.78 17.62
CA TYR A 178 -4.30 -16.95 18.44
C TYR A 178 -4.07 -18.02 19.53
N LEU A 179 -4.56 -17.77 20.74
CA LEU A 179 -4.39 -18.66 21.88
C LEU A 179 -5.68 -19.34 22.29
N ASP A 180 -6.79 -18.57 22.40
CA ASP A 180 -8.09 -19.06 22.87
C ASP A 180 -9.20 -18.04 22.50
N GLY A 181 -10.48 -18.45 22.54
CA GLY A 181 -11.68 -17.64 22.25
C GLY A 181 -12.40 -18.04 20.97
N GLU A 182 -13.34 -17.22 20.51
CA GLU A 182 -14.01 -17.35 19.21
C GLU A 182 -13.42 -16.39 18.21
N ILE A 183 -13.12 -16.86 17.00
CA ILE A 183 -12.58 -16.05 15.92
C ILE A 183 -13.52 -16.05 14.72
N ASP A 184 -13.88 -14.86 14.25
CA ASP A 184 -14.39 -14.64 12.90
C ASP A 184 -13.22 -14.26 11.99
N HIS A 185 -12.63 -15.25 11.31
CA HIS A 185 -11.48 -15.05 10.44
C HIS A 185 -11.95 -14.54 9.08
N ARG A 186 -11.63 -13.30 8.76
CA ARG A 186 -12.03 -12.61 7.52
C ARG A 186 -10.89 -12.37 6.54
N ASP A 187 -9.64 -12.54 6.98
CA ASP A 187 -8.46 -12.39 6.12
C ASP A 187 -8.39 -13.49 5.05
N LEU A 188 -7.68 -13.20 3.95
CA LEU A 188 -7.44 -14.17 2.86
C LEU A 188 -6.20 -15.06 3.10
N VAL A 189 -5.46 -14.85 4.18
CA VAL A 189 -4.19 -15.54 4.50
C VAL A 189 -4.18 -16.18 5.87
#